data_abd5daf6da55c7ea08287abd46582942
#
_entry.id   abd5daf6da55c7ea08287abd46582942
#
_cell.length_a   1.000
_cell.length_b   1.000
_cell.length_c   1.000
_cell.angle_alpha   90.00
_cell.angle_beta   90.00
_cell.angle_gamma   90.00
#
_symmetry.space_group_name_H-M   'P 1'
#
loop_
_entity.id
_entity.type
_entity.pdbx_description
1 polymer ?
#
loop_
_entity_poly.entity_id
_entity_poly.type
_entity_poly.pdbx_seq_one_letter_code
_entity_poly.pdbx_strand_id
1 'polypeptide(L)'
;PFYAKFHKGHLKVRLTPDCHCLIIGATGTGKTVSFVEPAVQIISEYKNKPSMFITDPKGEIYSHHSQKLKDSGYDVKLLDLVDPYNSLLWNPLEFIYKNWQKQLHLEQTILKHINDPFSKYPNLIKVGNVSSQEWFEFSGKAFGDLRDTLVEVEVEKAKIRDDCFEDLSDICGAICPTTNEKESSWEDGARDYFKAILIAMLEDSENEKLGMTIEKYNFYNAYKIAMNKENDFEYIKQYFNGRSPVSKTRQLTVHITQSQAKTTRDGY
;
A
#
# COMPACT_ATOMS: atom_id res chain seq x y z
N PRO A 1 -11.09 25.73 -1.99
CA PRO A 1 -12.01 26.84 -2.14
C PRO A 1 -11.55 27.79 -3.22
N PHE A 2 -12.46 28.54 -3.76
CA PHE A 2 -12.21 29.52 -4.81
C PHE A 2 -12.70 30.89 -4.37
N TYR A 3 -12.03 31.91 -4.86
CA TYR A 3 -12.38 33.32 -4.63
C TYR A 3 -12.85 33.91 -5.97
N ALA A 4 -14.00 34.52 -5.96
CA ALA A 4 -14.59 35.15 -7.13
C ALA A 4 -14.68 36.69 -6.95
N LYS A 5 -14.20 37.45 -7.92
CA LYS A 5 -14.28 38.92 -7.93
C LYS A 5 -14.68 39.42 -9.30
N PHE A 6 -15.64 40.35 -9.35
CA PHE A 6 -15.95 41.10 -10.56
C PHE A 6 -14.86 42.13 -10.85
N HIS A 7 -14.30 42.08 -12.06
CA HIS A 7 -13.33 43.04 -12.54
C HIS A 7 -13.62 43.40 -13.99
N LYS A 8 -13.87 44.68 -14.27
CA LYS A 8 -14.17 45.20 -15.61
C LYS A 8 -15.25 44.40 -16.35
N GLY A 9 -16.34 44.09 -15.69
CA GLY A 9 -17.48 43.34 -16.27
C GLY A 9 -17.28 41.85 -16.41
N HIS A 10 -16.14 41.28 -15.99
CA HIS A 10 -15.86 39.83 -16.02
C HIS A 10 -15.73 39.27 -14.63
N LEU A 11 -16.25 38.08 -14.43
CA LEU A 11 -16.05 37.29 -13.20
C LEU A 11 -14.66 36.62 -13.26
N LYS A 12 -13.76 37.04 -12.37
CA LYS A 12 -12.47 36.36 -12.19
C LYS A 12 -12.57 35.42 -11.01
N VAL A 13 -12.32 34.14 -11.26
CA VAL A 13 -12.26 33.10 -10.22
C VAL A 13 -10.80 32.72 -9.98
N ARG A 14 -10.38 32.66 -8.75
CA ARG A 14 -9.07 32.18 -8.33
C ARG A 14 -9.23 31.04 -7.34
N LEU A 15 -8.47 29.97 -7.52
CA LEU A 15 -8.33 28.94 -6.52
C LEU A 15 -7.42 29.48 -5.40
N THR A 16 -7.84 29.30 -4.16
CA THR A 16 -7.00 29.56 -2.98
C THR A 16 -6.26 28.27 -2.65
N PRO A 17 -4.93 28.27 -2.64
CA PRO A 17 -4.16 27.10 -2.23
C PRO A 17 -4.40 26.80 -0.75
N ASP A 18 -4.26 25.54 -0.37
CA ASP A 18 -4.16 25.02 1.00
C ASP A 18 -5.28 25.44 1.96
N CYS A 19 -6.52 25.43 1.47
CA CYS A 19 -7.66 25.90 2.23
C CYS A 19 -8.78 24.84 2.26
N HIS A 20 -9.17 24.43 3.44
CA HIS A 20 -10.33 23.58 3.64
C HIS A 20 -11.61 24.42 3.67
N CYS A 21 -12.71 23.88 3.12
CA CYS A 21 -13.99 24.55 3.14
C CYS A 21 -15.05 23.60 3.71
N LEU A 22 -15.77 24.04 4.76
CA LEU A 22 -16.90 23.32 5.33
C LEU A 22 -18.18 24.03 4.94
N ILE A 23 -19.11 23.30 4.28
CA ILE A 23 -20.42 23.79 3.87
C ILE A 23 -21.49 23.04 4.64
N ILE A 24 -22.22 23.78 5.49
CA ILE A 24 -23.28 23.22 6.32
C ILE A 24 -24.63 23.67 5.77
N GLY A 25 -25.57 22.75 5.69
CA GLY A 25 -26.94 23.01 5.27
C GLY A 25 -27.79 21.73 5.38
N ALA A 26 -29.08 21.88 5.62
CA ALA A 26 -30.02 20.76 5.65
C ALA A 26 -30.11 20.04 4.31
N THR A 27 -30.66 18.83 4.29
CA THR A 27 -30.95 18.09 3.05
C THR A 27 -31.92 18.91 2.20
N GLY A 28 -31.68 18.98 0.87
CA GLY A 28 -32.52 19.75 -0.04
C GLY A 28 -32.19 21.25 -0.14
N THR A 29 -31.26 21.80 0.61
CA THR A 29 -30.89 23.24 0.53
C THR A 29 -30.04 23.59 -0.70
N GLY A 30 -29.80 22.66 -1.61
CA GLY A 30 -29.09 22.93 -2.84
C GLY A 30 -27.55 22.97 -2.72
N LYS A 31 -26.97 22.41 -1.65
CA LYS A 31 -25.50 22.39 -1.47
C LYS A 31 -24.74 21.85 -2.67
N THR A 32 -25.21 20.73 -3.22
CA THR A 32 -24.61 20.10 -4.40
C THR A 32 -24.66 21.02 -5.60
N VAL A 33 -25.84 21.49 -5.95
CA VAL A 33 -26.07 22.33 -7.14
C VAL A 33 -25.44 23.71 -7.03
N SER A 34 -25.46 24.31 -5.83
CA SER A 34 -24.98 25.69 -5.64
C SER A 34 -23.49 25.80 -5.37
N PHE A 35 -22.84 24.72 -4.92
CA PHE A 35 -21.44 24.75 -4.57
C PHE A 35 -20.61 23.63 -5.18
N VAL A 36 -21.02 22.36 -5.04
CA VAL A 36 -20.17 21.23 -5.47
C VAL A 36 -20.05 21.17 -7.00
N GLU A 37 -21.18 21.21 -7.71
CA GLU A 37 -21.17 21.19 -9.17
C GLU A 37 -20.43 22.40 -9.80
N PRO A 38 -20.67 23.66 -9.37
CA PRO A 38 -19.88 24.78 -9.82
C PRO A 38 -18.40 24.67 -9.49
N ALA A 39 -18.04 24.10 -8.32
CA ALA A 39 -16.64 23.88 -7.96
C ALA A 39 -15.96 22.90 -8.91
N VAL A 40 -16.60 21.76 -9.19
CA VAL A 40 -16.09 20.76 -10.16
C VAL A 40 -15.88 21.41 -11.54
N GLN A 41 -16.85 22.19 -12.00
CA GLN A 41 -16.75 22.88 -13.28
C GLN A 41 -15.60 23.89 -13.31
N ILE A 42 -15.47 24.75 -12.30
CA ILE A 42 -14.42 25.77 -12.22
C ILE A 42 -13.03 25.10 -12.16
N ILE A 43 -12.89 24.05 -11.37
CA ILE A 43 -11.64 23.31 -11.25
C ILE A 43 -11.27 22.63 -12.59
N SER A 44 -12.26 22.08 -13.30
CA SER A 44 -12.05 21.43 -14.59
C SER A 44 -11.53 22.39 -15.69
N GLU A 45 -11.88 23.65 -15.60
CA GLU A 45 -11.46 24.70 -16.54
C GLU A 45 -10.14 25.38 -16.13
N TYR A 46 -9.62 25.03 -14.94
CA TYR A 46 -8.38 25.65 -14.45
C TYR A 46 -7.14 25.16 -15.23
N LYS A 47 -6.22 26.07 -15.52
CA LYS A 47 -5.05 25.78 -16.38
C LYS A 47 -4.18 24.62 -15.87
N ASN A 48 -3.99 24.53 -14.56
CA ASN A 48 -3.13 23.52 -13.94
C ASN A 48 -3.85 22.18 -13.66
N LYS A 49 -5.16 22.10 -13.87
CA LYS A 49 -5.98 20.88 -13.75
C LYS A 49 -5.61 20.02 -12.54
N PRO A 50 -5.86 20.47 -11.31
CA PRO A 50 -5.55 19.68 -10.12
C PRO A 50 -6.37 18.39 -10.11
N SER A 51 -5.82 17.31 -9.57
CA SER A 51 -6.55 16.06 -9.36
C SER A 51 -7.71 16.26 -8.38
N MET A 52 -8.82 15.55 -8.61
CA MET A 52 -10.02 15.62 -7.79
C MET A 52 -10.38 14.24 -7.28
N PHE A 53 -10.70 14.15 -6.00
CA PHE A 53 -11.37 12.99 -5.41
C PHE A 53 -12.76 13.41 -4.95
N ILE A 54 -13.81 12.76 -5.48
CA ILE A 54 -15.19 13.16 -5.27
C ILE A 54 -15.97 11.97 -4.71
N THR A 55 -16.56 12.13 -3.52
CA THR A 55 -17.53 11.18 -2.99
C THR A 55 -18.92 11.58 -3.46
N ASP A 56 -19.55 10.73 -4.25
CA ASP A 56 -20.85 10.99 -4.90
C ASP A 56 -21.86 9.88 -4.58
N PRO A 57 -22.49 9.89 -3.39
CA PRO A 57 -23.39 8.82 -2.95
C PRO A 57 -24.61 8.58 -3.84
N LYS A 58 -24.97 9.56 -4.67
CA LYS A 58 -26.14 9.50 -5.56
C LYS A 58 -25.78 9.32 -7.04
N GLY A 59 -24.51 9.44 -7.41
CA GLY A 59 -24.05 9.42 -8.78
C GLY A 59 -24.44 10.65 -9.62
N GLU A 60 -24.99 11.70 -9.00
CA GLU A 60 -25.44 12.91 -9.69
C GLU A 60 -24.26 13.67 -10.31
N ILE A 61 -23.15 13.82 -9.57
CA ILE A 61 -21.97 14.55 -10.01
C ILE A 61 -21.30 13.80 -11.17
N TYR A 62 -21.17 12.49 -11.04
CA TYR A 62 -20.61 11.65 -12.10
C TYR A 62 -21.43 11.74 -13.38
N SER A 63 -22.77 11.61 -13.28
CA SER A 63 -23.67 11.65 -14.44
C SER A 63 -23.63 12.99 -15.15
N HIS A 64 -23.52 14.11 -14.42
CA HIS A 64 -23.56 15.46 -15.00
C HIS A 64 -22.21 15.93 -15.54
N HIS A 65 -21.08 15.50 -14.91
CA HIS A 65 -19.77 16.10 -15.17
C HIS A 65 -18.74 15.14 -15.78
N SER A 66 -18.93 13.81 -15.73
CA SER A 66 -17.89 12.85 -16.14
C SER A 66 -17.47 13.04 -17.60
N GLN A 67 -18.41 13.24 -18.52
CA GLN A 67 -18.09 13.43 -19.93
C GLN A 67 -17.34 14.76 -20.15
N LYS A 68 -17.81 15.84 -19.55
CA LYS A 68 -17.14 17.16 -19.65
C LYS A 68 -15.72 17.14 -19.07
N LEU A 69 -15.51 16.41 -17.98
CA LEU A 69 -14.18 16.20 -17.39
C LEU A 69 -13.26 15.45 -18.36
N LYS A 70 -13.74 14.37 -18.98
CA LYS A 70 -13.00 13.61 -20.01
C LYS A 70 -12.64 14.51 -21.21
N ASP A 71 -13.58 15.28 -21.71
CA ASP A 71 -13.40 16.21 -22.82
C ASP A 71 -12.37 17.31 -22.45
N SER A 72 -12.32 17.68 -21.18
CA SER A 72 -11.33 18.60 -20.62
C SER A 72 -9.95 17.96 -20.39
N GLY A 73 -9.77 16.65 -20.65
CA GLY A 73 -8.51 15.94 -20.56
C GLY A 73 -8.20 15.35 -19.18
N TYR A 74 -9.23 15.13 -18.33
CA TYR A 74 -9.09 14.35 -17.11
C TYR A 74 -9.23 12.86 -17.40
N ASP A 75 -8.43 12.04 -16.72
CA ASP A 75 -8.63 10.60 -16.63
C ASP A 75 -9.65 10.33 -15.52
N VAL A 76 -10.92 10.16 -15.89
CA VAL A 76 -12.00 10.00 -14.94
C VAL A 76 -12.19 8.52 -14.60
N LYS A 77 -11.94 8.18 -13.35
CA LYS A 77 -12.13 6.84 -12.79
C LYS A 77 -13.38 6.81 -11.92
N LEU A 78 -14.23 5.82 -12.13
CA LEU A 78 -15.40 5.55 -11.31
C LEU A 78 -15.16 4.33 -10.44
N LEU A 79 -15.22 4.50 -9.12
CA LEU A 79 -15.32 3.40 -8.17
C LEU A 79 -16.77 3.31 -7.70
N ASP A 80 -17.53 2.38 -8.26
CA ASP A 80 -18.93 2.14 -7.91
C ASP A 80 -19.02 0.90 -7.00
N LEU A 81 -19.42 1.13 -5.75
CA LEU A 81 -19.58 0.07 -4.76
C LEU A 81 -20.94 -0.63 -4.85
N VAL A 82 -21.88 -0.10 -5.63
CA VAL A 82 -23.21 -0.68 -5.85
C VAL A 82 -23.23 -1.53 -7.11
N ASP A 83 -22.61 -1.05 -8.20
CA ASP A 83 -22.50 -1.77 -9.47
C ASP A 83 -21.04 -2.08 -9.80
N PRO A 84 -20.49 -3.19 -9.27
CA PRO A 84 -19.09 -3.55 -9.49
C PRO A 84 -18.76 -3.91 -10.94
N TYR A 85 -19.76 -4.21 -11.79
CA TYR A 85 -19.53 -4.51 -13.21
C TYR A 85 -19.17 -3.27 -14.04
N ASN A 86 -19.66 -2.11 -13.62
CA ASN A 86 -19.37 -0.82 -14.27
C ASN A 86 -18.32 0.00 -13.49
N SER A 87 -17.71 -0.59 -12.48
CA SER A 87 -16.73 0.03 -11.59
C SER A 87 -15.30 -0.21 -12.04
N LEU A 88 -14.42 0.71 -11.67
CA LEU A 88 -13.00 0.45 -11.69
C LEU A 88 -12.69 -0.76 -10.78
N LEU A 89 -12.01 -1.75 -11.33
CA LEU A 89 -11.43 -2.81 -10.50
C LEU A 89 -10.27 -2.21 -9.70
N TRP A 90 -10.46 -2.13 -8.40
CA TRP A 90 -9.47 -1.56 -7.51
C TRP A 90 -9.19 -2.51 -6.35
N ASN A 91 -7.92 -2.85 -6.18
CA ASN A 91 -7.44 -3.59 -5.02
C ASN A 91 -6.62 -2.64 -4.15
N PRO A 92 -7.11 -2.22 -2.98
CA PRO A 92 -6.39 -1.30 -2.09
C PRO A 92 -5.06 -1.86 -1.58
N LEU A 93 -4.89 -3.17 -1.60
CA LEU A 93 -3.66 -3.85 -1.19
C LEU A 93 -2.59 -3.90 -2.30
N GLU A 94 -2.94 -3.56 -3.54
CA GLU A 94 -2.04 -3.64 -4.71
C GLU A 94 -0.78 -2.80 -4.53
N PHE A 95 -0.92 -1.61 -3.96
CA PHE A 95 0.21 -0.71 -3.72
C PHE A 95 1.20 -1.33 -2.73
N ILE A 96 0.70 -1.90 -1.64
CA ILE A 96 1.52 -2.57 -0.61
C ILE A 96 2.23 -3.78 -1.21
N TYR A 97 1.52 -4.60 -2.00
CA TYR A 97 2.13 -5.73 -2.69
C TYR A 97 3.28 -5.29 -3.61
N LYS A 98 3.05 -4.27 -4.43
CA LYS A 98 4.09 -3.74 -5.32
C LYS A 98 5.30 -3.18 -4.57
N ASN A 99 5.07 -2.50 -3.45
CA ASN A 99 6.16 -2.02 -2.60
C ASN A 99 6.93 -3.19 -1.98
N TRP A 100 6.24 -4.20 -1.46
CA TRP A 100 6.88 -5.40 -0.94
C TRP A 100 7.76 -6.10 -1.97
N GLN A 101 7.31 -6.20 -3.23
CA GLN A 101 8.09 -6.82 -4.31
C GLN A 101 9.39 -6.06 -4.63
N LYS A 102 9.48 -4.77 -4.34
CA LYS A 102 10.72 -3.99 -4.56
C LYS A 102 11.90 -4.55 -3.78
N GLN A 103 11.68 -5.04 -2.56
CA GLN A 103 12.76 -5.65 -1.77
C GLN A 103 13.36 -6.89 -2.43
N LEU A 104 12.53 -7.69 -3.14
CA LEU A 104 13.02 -8.88 -3.85
C LEU A 104 13.91 -8.49 -5.03
N HIS A 105 13.60 -7.39 -5.72
CA HIS A 105 14.45 -6.86 -6.77
C HIS A 105 15.78 -6.34 -6.25
N LEU A 106 15.82 -5.77 -5.04
CA LEU A 106 17.07 -5.36 -4.40
C LEU A 106 17.97 -6.57 -4.15
N GLU A 107 17.44 -7.68 -3.67
CA GLU A 107 18.19 -8.93 -3.51
C GLU A 107 18.77 -9.45 -4.83
N GLN A 108 17.97 -9.45 -5.90
CA GLN A 108 18.44 -9.86 -7.22
C GLN A 108 19.57 -8.96 -7.74
N THR A 109 19.51 -7.66 -7.45
CA THR A 109 20.54 -6.70 -7.81
C THR A 109 21.85 -7.00 -7.06
N ILE A 110 21.77 -7.32 -5.78
CA ILE A 110 22.93 -7.77 -4.99
C ILE A 110 23.53 -9.05 -5.56
N LEU A 111 22.70 -10.05 -5.83
CA LEU A 111 23.17 -11.33 -6.39
C LEU A 111 23.87 -11.15 -7.74
N LYS A 112 23.42 -10.21 -8.57
CA LYS A 112 24.13 -9.84 -9.81
C LYS A 112 25.51 -9.23 -9.48
N HIS A 113 25.63 -8.36 -8.50
CA HIS A 113 26.91 -7.78 -8.10
C HIS A 113 27.85 -8.82 -7.46
N ILE A 114 27.30 -9.77 -6.71
CA ILE A 114 28.12 -10.88 -6.12
C ILE A 114 28.61 -11.84 -7.21
N ASN A 115 27.77 -12.16 -8.18
CA ASN A 115 28.12 -13.09 -9.27
C ASN A 115 29.01 -12.47 -10.33
N ASP A 116 29.06 -11.15 -10.44
CA ASP A 116 29.96 -10.43 -11.34
C ASP A 116 30.65 -9.24 -10.61
N PRO A 117 31.51 -9.52 -9.64
CA PRO A 117 32.24 -8.48 -8.89
C PRO A 117 33.18 -7.66 -9.79
N PHE A 118 33.50 -8.16 -10.98
CA PHE A 118 34.42 -7.52 -11.93
C PHE A 118 33.72 -6.60 -12.94
N SER A 119 32.37 -6.64 -13.06
CA SER A 119 31.65 -5.74 -13.95
C SER A 119 31.85 -4.25 -13.55
N LYS A 120 32.02 -3.99 -12.28
CA LYS A 120 32.28 -2.64 -11.72
C LYS A 120 33.75 -2.19 -11.94
N TYR A 121 34.67 -3.14 -12.26
CA TYR A 121 36.09 -2.89 -12.40
C TYR A 121 36.68 -3.49 -13.70
N PRO A 122 36.14 -3.11 -14.88
CA PRO A 122 36.49 -3.72 -16.15
C PRO A 122 37.97 -3.57 -16.54
N ASN A 123 38.69 -2.61 -15.94
CA ASN A 123 40.09 -2.35 -16.24
C ASN A 123 41.03 -3.34 -15.56
N LEU A 124 40.60 -4.10 -14.54
CA LEU A 124 41.43 -5.06 -13.82
C LEU A 124 41.57 -6.41 -14.52
N ILE A 125 40.64 -6.76 -15.38
CA ILE A 125 40.73 -7.99 -16.21
C ILE A 125 41.80 -7.85 -17.30
N LYS A 126 42.21 -6.61 -17.65
CA LYS A 126 43.16 -6.33 -18.75
C LYS A 126 44.62 -6.28 -18.33
N VAL A 127 44.94 -6.32 -17.06
CA VAL A 127 46.34 -6.16 -16.59
C VAL A 127 46.88 -7.52 -16.16
N GLY A 128 47.52 -8.23 -17.08
CA GLY A 128 48.13 -9.55 -16.88
C GLY A 128 49.36 -9.60 -15.97
N ASN A 129 49.72 -8.50 -15.27
CA ASN A 129 50.84 -8.44 -14.32
C ASN A 129 50.50 -7.50 -13.17
N VAL A 130 49.57 -7.91 -12.31
CA VAL A 130 49.28 -7.20 -11.04
C VAL A 130 50.17 -7.83 -9.97
N SER A 131 50.90 -7.00 -9.22
CA SER A 131 51.68 -7.50 -8.08
C SER A 131 50.76 -8.08 -6.99
N SER A 132 51.30 -9.00 -6.17
CA SER A 132 50.49 -9.61 -5.10
C SER A 132 49.99 -8.59 -4.11
N GLN A 133 50.66 -7.45 -3.95
CA GLN A 133 50.26 -6.37 -3.05
C GLN A 133 49.13 -5.53 -3.64
N GLU A 134 49.20 -5.19 -4.93
CA GLU A 134 48.11 -4.50 -5.64
C GLU A 134 46.81 -5.32 -5.72
N TRP A 135 46.95 -6.64 -5.87
CA TRP A 135 45.82 -7.56 -5.82
C TRP A 135 45.20 -7.62 -4.41
N PHE A 136 46.02 -7.60 -3.36
CA PHE A 136 45.51 -7.61 -1.98
C PHE A 136 44.81 -6.32 -1.60
N GLU A 137 45.36 -5.17 -1.98
CA GLU A 137 44.72 -3.85 -1.77
C GLU A 137 43.42 -3.72 -2.55
N PHE A 138 43.39 -4.19 -3.80
CA PHE A 138 42.22 -4.23 -4.64
C PHE A 138 41.13 -5.13 -4.07
N SER A 139 41.47 -6.36 -3.72
CA SER A 139 40.52 -7.30 -3.13
C SER A 139 39.93 -6.75 -1.83
N GLY A 140 40.74 -6.15 -0.98
CA GLY A 140 40.28 -5.51 0.25
C GLY A 140 39.29 -4.39 0.02
N LYS A 141 39.53 -3.53 -0.99
CA LYS A 141 38.64 -2.46 -1.36
C LYS A 141 37.35 -2.99 -1.97
N ALA A 142 37.42 -3.95 -2.88
CA ALA A 142 36.24 -4.55 -3.52
C ALA A 142 35.33 -5.25 -2.50
N PHE A 143 35.90 -5.94 -1.52
CA PHE A 143 35.15 -6.53 -0.41
C PHE A 143 34.54 -5.47 0.52
N GLY A 144 35.22 -4.35 0.76
CA GLY A 144 34.69 -3.22 1.50
C GLY A 144 33.48 -2.60 0.82
N ASP A 145 33.60 -2.28 -0.46
CA ASP A 145 32.53 -1.71 -1.27
C ASP A 145 31.32 -2.65 -1.33
N LEU A 146 31.55 -3.96 -1.47
CA LEU A 146 30.48 -4.97 -1.48
C LEU A 146 29.76 -5.02 -0.13
N ARG A 147 30.52 -5.05 0.99
CA ARG A 147 29.95 -5.05 2.33
C ARG A 147 29.07 -3.81 2.56
N ASP A 148 29.57 -2.64 2.19
CA ASP A 148 28.84 -1.38 2.39
C ASP A 148 27.55 -1.35 1.53
N THR A 149 27.61 -1.85 0.29
CA THR A 149 26.43 -2.02 -0.57
C THR A 149 25.41 -2.99 0.05
N LEU A 150 25.87 -4.10 0.64
CA LEU A 150 24.98 -5.06 1.32
C LEU A 150 24.28 -4.42 2.52
N VAL A 151 25.00 -3.62 3.31
CA VAL A 151 24.42 -2.91 4.45
C VAL A 151 23.38 -1.90 4.00
N GLU A 152 23.69 -1.08 2.97
CA GLU A 152 22.74 -0.12 2.43
C GLU A 152 21.45 -0.79 1.93
N VAL A 153 21.56 -1.90 1.24
CA VAL A 153 20.41 -2.63 0.75
C VAL A 153 19.57 -3.26 1.87
N GLU A 154 20.22 -3.81 2.91
CA GLU A 154 19.46 -4.34 4.05
C GLU A 154 18.71 -3.22 4.81
N VAL A 155 19.30 -2.04 4.92
CA VAL A 155 18.63 -0.85 5.49
C VAL A 155 17.45 -0.45 4.63
N GLU A 156 17.58 -0.41 3.30
CA GLU A 156 16.49 -0.07 2.38
C GLU A 156 15.38 -1.12 2.41
N LYS A 157 15.72 -2.41 2.45
CA LYS A 157 14.73 -3.50 2.61
C LYS A 157 13.95 -3.36 3.91
N ALA A 158 14.65 -3.08 5.02
CA ALA A 158 14.00 -2.88 6.32
C ALA A 158 13.00 -1.72 6.25
N LYS A 159 13.40 -0.60 5.65
CA LYS A 159 12.51 0.56 5.46
C LYS A 159 11.27 0.21 4.64
N ILE A 160 11.44 -0.47 3.51
CA ILE A 160 10.30 -0.89 2.67
C ILE A 160 9.35 -1.79 3.46
N ARG A 161 9.87 -2.71 4.27
CA ARG A 161 9.06 -3.58 5.13
C ARG A 161 8.29 -2.79 6.18
N ASP A 162 8.95 -1.85 6.85
CA ASP A 162 8.34 -1.01 7.87
C ASP A 162 7.23 -0.13 7.27
N ASP A 163 7.47 0.50 6.12
CA ASP A 163 6.47 1.27 5.38
C ASP A 163 5.24 0.40 5.04
N CYS A 164 5.46 -0.82 4.53
CA CYS A 164 4.36 -1.77 4.26
C CYS A 164 3.59 -2.18 5.52
N PHE A 165 4.27 -2.33 6.67
CA PHE A 165 3.61 -2.69 7.93
C PHE A 165 2.80 -1.53 8.50
N GLU A 166 3.24 -0.28 8.30
CA GLU A 166 2.51 0.94 8.65
C GLU A 166 1.25 1.07 7.79
N ASP A 167 1.39 0.98 6.45
CA ASP A 167 0.26 0.99 5.52
C ASP A 167 -0.78 -0.08 5.86
N LEU A 168 -0.35 -1.30 6.20
CA LEU A 168 -1.26 -2.37 6.63
C LEU A 168 -1.93 -2.07 7.97
N SER A 169 -1.23 -1.41 8.89
CA SER A 169 -1.81 -1.02 10.18
C SER A 169 -2.92 0.01 9.99
N ASP A 170 -2.72 0.98 9.10
CA ASP A 170 -3.70 2.01 8.77
C ASP A 170 -4.94 1.40 8.10
N ILE A 171 -4.74 0.52 7.11
CA ILE A 171 -5.85 -0.17 6.44
C ILE A 171 -6.63 -1.04 7.43
N CYS A 172 -5.94 -1.84 8.24
CA CYS A 172 -6.59 -2.71 9.24
C CYS A 172 -7.30 -1.87 10.30
N GLY A 173 -6.73 -0.74 10.72
CA GLY A 173 -7.38 0.21 11.63
C GLY A 173 -8.65 0.83 11.06
N ALA A 174 -8.67 1.11 9.74
CA ALA A 174 -9.86 1.62 9.07
C ALA A 174 -10.96 0.56 8.91
N ILE A 175 -10.59 -0.72 8.69
CA ILE A 175 -11.54 -1.84 8.52
C ILE A 175 -12.08 -2.32 9.88
N CYS A 176 -11.21 -2.40 10.89
CA CYS A 176 -11.53 -2.86 12.24
C CYS A 176 -11.29 -1.72 13.25
N PRO A 177 -12.13 -0.67 13.26
CA PRO A 177 -11.97 0.44 14.18
C PRO A 177 -12.27 0.01 15.61
N THR A 178 -11.55 0.57 16.59
CA THR A 178 -11.89 0.41 18.00
C THR A 178 -13.12 1.25 18.31
N THR A 179 -14.24 0.59 18.59
CA THR A 179 -15.54 1.23 18.81
C THR A 179 -15.91 1.33 20.29
N ASN A 180 -15.36 0.45 21.14
CA ASN A 180 -15.70 0.36 22.54
C ASN A 180 -14.43 0.19 23.40
N GLU A 181 -14.15 1.18 24.27
CA GLU A 181 -12.99 1.13 25.16
C GLU A 181 -12.98 -0.09 26.10
N LYS A 182 -14.15 -0.65 26.44
CA LYS A 182 -14.26 -1.83 27.31
C LYS A 182 -13.96 -3.15 26.60
N GLU A 183 -14.06 -3.17 25.29
CA GLU A 183 -13.85 -4.34 24.44
C GLU A 183 -12.63 -4.17 23.51
N SER A 184 -11.85 -3.12 23.73
CA SER A 184 -10.71 -2.75 22.88
C SER A 184 -9.71 -3.91 22.68
N SER A 185 -9.50 -4.75 23.69
CA SER A 185 -8.58 -5.88 23.60
C SER A 185 -9.00 -6.93 22.57
N TRP A 186 -10.31 -7.13 22.36
CA TRP A 186 -10.82 -8.05 21.35
C TRP A 186 -10.75 -7.44 19.95
N GLU A 187 -11.12 -6.17 19.83
CA GLU A 187 -11.04 -5.42 18.56
C GLU A 187 -9.58 -5.29 18.11
N ASP A 188 -8.66 -5.01 19.01
CA ASP A 188 -7.22 -4.94 18.74
C ASP A 188 -6.66 -6.32 18.35
N GLY A 189 -7.10 -7.38 19.02
CA GLY A 189 -6.72 -8.74 18.68
C GLY A 189 -7.21 -9.18 17.30
N ALA A 190 -8.44 -8.85 16.94
CA ALA A 190 -8.99 -9.13 15.61
C ALA A 190 -8.24 -8.36 14.51
N ARG A 191 -7.90 -7.08 14.79
CA ARG A 191 -7.08 -6.25 13.89
C ARG A 191 -5.70 -6.85 13.68
N ASP A 192 -5.03 -7.26 14.76
CA ASP A 192 -3.70 -7.87 14.69
C ASP A 192 -3.73 -9.22 13.97
N TYR A 193 -4.77 -10.01 14.18
CA TYR A 193 -4.98 -11.27 13.48
C TYR A 193 -5.13 -11.05 11.97
N PHE A 194 -5.99 -10.10 11.58
CA PHE A 194 -6.20 -9.79 10.17
C PHE A 194 -4.94 -9.22 9.51
N LYS A 195 -4.24 -8.31 10.21
CA LYS A 195 -2.96 -7.77 9.77
C LYS A 195 -1.91 -8.88 9.61
N ALA A 196 -1.84 -9.82 10.54
CA ALA A 196 -0.92 -10.94 10.45
C ALA A 196 -1.18 -11.84 9.23
N ILE A 197 -2.44 -12.05 8.85
CA ILE A 197 -2.78 -12.78 7.63
C ILE A 197 -2.28 -12.03 6.39
N LEU A 198 -2.49 -10.72 6.31
CA LEU A 198 -2.04 -9.91 5.18
C LEU A 198 -0.51 -9.91 5.08
N ILE A 199 0.21 -9.83 6.20
CA ILE A 199 1.68 -9.95 6.22
C ILE A 199 2.10 -11.36 5.79
N ALA A 200 1.42 -12.40 6.27
CA ALA A 200 1.70 -13.78 5.88
C ALA A 200 1.58 -13.98 4.36
N MET A 201 0.56 -13.40 3.75
CA MET A 201 0.38 -13.44 2.30
C MET A 201 1.50 -12.69 1.56
N LEU A 202 2.04 -11.58 2.11
CA LEU A 202 3.21 -10.92 1.55
C LEU A 202 4.47 -11.80 1.65
N GLU A 203 4.71 -12.41 2.81
CA GLU A 203 5.81 -13.36 3.00
C GLU A 203 5.67 -14.57 2.06
N ASP A 204 4.44 -15.05 1.80
CA ASP A 204 4.19 -16.12 0.84
C ASP A 204 4.55 -15.72 -0.61
N SER A 205 4.49 -14.44 -0.95
CA SER A 205 4.86 -13.94 -2.27
C SER A 205 6.38 -13.96 -2.51
N GLU A 206 7.19 -14.13 -1.48
CA GLU A 206 8.64 -14.28 -1.59
C GLU A 206 9.03 -15.67 -2.14
N ASN A 207 8.12 -16.64 -2.05
CA ASN A 207 8.33 -18.00 -2.54
C ASN A 207 7.41 -18.29 -3.73
N GLU A 208 7.99 -18.31 -4.92
CA GLU A 208 7.24 -18.59 -6.17
C GLU A 208 6.44 -19.90 -6.13
N LYS A 209 6.91 -20.90 -5.38
CA LYS A 209 6.22 -22.20 -5.26
C LYS A 209 4.87 -22.08 -4.55
N LEU A 210 4.67 -21.07 -3.71
CA LEU A 210 3.40 -20.82 -3.03
C LEU A 210 2.40 -20.09 -3.93
N GLY A 211 2.86 -19.55 -5.05
CA GLY A 211 2.03 -18.96 -6.10
C GLY A 211 1.16 -17.80 -5.64
N MET A 212 1.61 -17.02 -4.65
CA MET A 212 0.96 -15.79 -4.24
C MET A 212 1.28 -14.69 -5.25
N THR A 213 0.26 -14.19 -5.93
CA THR A 213 0.36 -13.15 -6.95
C THR A 213 -0.43 -11.91 -6.53
N ILE A 214 -0.26 -10.80 -7.25
CA ILE A 214 -0.97 -9.55 -7.00
C ILE A 214 -2.49 -9.72 -7.08
N GLU A 215 -2.99 -10.58 -7.96
CA GLU A 215 -4.41 -10.87 -8.11
C GLU A 215 -4.96 -11.65 -6.91
N LYS A 216 -4.10 -12.47 -6.28
CA LYS A 216 -4.45 -13.26 -5.10
C LYS A 216 -4.29 -12.47 -3.80
N TYR A 217 -3.45 -11.44 -3.79
CA TYR A 217 -3.26 -10.58 -2.64
C TYR A 217 -4.40 -9.56 -2.54
N ASN A 218 -5.51 -9.99 -1.95
CA ASN A 218 -6.73 -9.20 -1.81
C ASN A 218 -7.50 -9.59 -0.54
N PHE A 219 -8.43 -8.73 -0.12
CA PHE A 219 -9.22 -8.95 1.10
C PHE A 219 -10.07 -10.21 1.06
N TYR A 220 -10.58 -10.61 -0.11
CA TYR A 220 -11.39 -11.82 -0.20
C TYR A 220 -10.60 -13.08 0.12
N ASN A 221 -9.38 -13.19 -0.37
CA ASN A 221 -8.52 -14.33 -0.06
C ASN A 221 -8.00 -14.26 1.40
N ALA A 222 -7.70 -13.06 1.92
CA ALA A 222 -7.36 -12.89 3.32
C ALA A 222 -8.53 -13.33 4.24
N TYR A 223 -9.74 -12.94 3.90
CA TYR A 223 -10.95 -13.38 4.61
C TYR A 223 -11.14 -14.89 4.56
N LYS A 224 -10.91 -15.53 3.41
CA LYS A 224 -10.97 -16.99 3.30
C LYS A 224 -9.97 -17.70 4.21
N ILE A 225 -8.76 -17.16 4.33
CA ILE A 225 -7.75 -17.69 5.26
C ILE A 225 -8.22 -17.50 6.70
N ALA A 226 -8.70 -16.30 7.05
CA ALA A 226 -9.17 -15.97 8.38
C ALA A 226 -10.32 -16.88 8.85
N MET A 227 -11.24 -17.17 7.94
CA MET A 227 -12.46 -17.94 8.23
C MET A 227 -12.30 -19.45 8.00
N ASN A 228 -11.09 -19.92 7.69
CA ASN A 228 -10.85 -21.35 7.57
C ASN A 228 -10.80 -21.99 8.96
N LYS A 229 -11.90 -22.67 9.30
CA LYS A 229 -12.10 -23.36 10.59
C LYS A 229 -11.80 -24.85 10.51
N GLU A 230 -11.10 -25.31 9.48
CA GLU A 230 -10.72 -26.71 9.37
C GLU A 230 -9.92 -27.17 10.59
N ASN A 231 -10.30 -28.33 11.15
CA ASN A 231 -9.65 -28.96 12.31
C ASN A 231 -9.46 -28.00 13.51
N ASP A 232 -10.49 -27.24 13.88
CA ASP A 232 -10.48 -26.40 15.09
C ASP A 232 -9.29 -25.41 15.11
N PHE A 233 -9.12 -24.66 14.04
CA PHE A 233 -8.02 -23.70 13.84
C PHE A 233 -6.62 -24.33 13.68
N GLU A 234 -6.49 -25.62 13.58
CA GLU A 234 -5.17 -26.23 13.39
C GLU A 234 -4.51 -25.80 12.09
N TYR A 235 -5.30 -25.59 11.03
CA TYR A 235 -4.81 -25.02 9.76
C TYR A 235 -4.15 -23.65 9.98
N ILE A 236 -4.80 -22.74 10.70
CA ILE A 236 -4.26 -21.40 10.97
C ILE A 236 -3.00 -21.46 11.82
N LYS A 237 -2.96 -22.34 12.83
CA LYS A 237 -1.75 -22.55 13.64
C LYS A 237 -0.59 -23.04 12.79
N GLN A 238 -0.82 -24.01 11.90
CA GLN A 238 0.20 -24.53 11.01
C GLN A 238 0.63 -23.47 10.01
N TYR A 239 -0.32 -22.69 9.48
CA TYR A 239 -0.05 -21.58 8.55
C TYR A 239 0.90 -20.54 9.14
N PHE A 240 0.71 -20.17 10.41
CA PHE A 240 1.58 -19.20 11.09
C PHE A 240 2.87 -19.83 11.63
N ASN A 241 2.80 -20.99 12.27
CA ASN A 241 3.95 -21.63 12.89
C ASN A 241 4.94 -22.22 11.88
N GLY A 242 4.52 -22.51 10.67
CA GLY A 242 5.38 -22.97 9.57
C GLY A 242 6.38 -21.93 9.08
N ARG A 243 6.24 -20.65 9.52
CA ARG A 243 7.10 -19.55 9.13
C ARG A 243 8.36 -19.47 9.99
N SER A 244 9.36 -18.73 9.49
CA SER A 244 10.57 -18.44 10.24
C SER A 244 10.27 -17.83 11.63
N PRO A 245 11.01 -18.18 12.69
CA PRO A 245 10.83 -17.58 14.01
C PRO A 245 10.98 -16.05 14.04
N VAL A 246 11.70 -15.47 13.08
CA VAL A 246 11.90 -14.02 12.95
C VAL A 246 10.83 -13.35 12.08
N SER A 247 9.90 -14.11 11.50
CA SER A 247 8.78 -13.58 10.72
C SER A 247 7.91 -12.65 11.56
N LYS A 248 7.52 -11.51 10.99
CA LYS A 248 6.61 -10.56 11.64
C LYS A 248 5.24 -11.18 11.89
N THR A 249 4.76 -11.99 10.94
CA THR A 249 3.52 -12.78 11.10
C THR A 249 3.58 -13.61 12.36
N ARG A 250 4.65 -14.39 12.55
CA ARG A 250 4.78 -15.28 13.70
C ARG A 250 4.83 -14.52 15.03
N GLN A 251 5.49 -13.37 15.05
CA GLN A 251 5.54 -12.50 16.23
C GLN A 251 4.16 -11.98 16.64
N LEU A 252 3.37 -11.51 15.66
CA LEU A 252 2.02 -10.98 15.91
C LEU A 252 1.02 -12.07 16.34
N THR A 253 1.23 -13.32 15.92
CA THR A 253 0.28 -14.40 16.15
C THR A 253 0.62 -15.30 17.33
N VAL A 254 1.66 -15.00 18.11
CA VAL A 254 2.06 -15.80 19.29
C VAL A 254 0.89 -16.01 20.26
N HIS A 255 0.13 -14.96 20.57
CA HIS A 255 -1.00 -15.04 21.47
C HIS A 255 -2.15 -15.90 20.92
N ILE A 256 -2.34 -15.93 19.61
CA ILE A 256 -3.38 -16.75 18.94
C ILE A 256 -2.94 -18.21 18.89
N THR A 257 -1.70 -18.47 18.47
CA THR A 257 -1.18 -19.82 18.27
C THR A 257 -0.89 -20.56 19.57
N GLN A 258 -0.59 -19.83 20.65
CA GLN A 258 -0.32 -20.41 21.98
C GLN A 258 -1.54 -20.45 22.89
N SER A 259 -2.63 -19.75 22.57
CA SER A 259 -3.85 -19.75 23.38
C SER A 259 -4.49 -21.15 23.37
N GLN A 260 -4.71 -21.70 24.57
CA GLN A 260 -5.46 -22.92 24.75
C GLN A 260 -6.96 -22.67 24.97
N ALA A 261 -7.35 -21.46 25.30
CA ALA A 261 -8.73 -21.09 25.59
C ALA A 261 -9.54 -20.98 24.28
N LYS A 262 -10.56 -21.84 24.14
CA LYS A 262 -11.45 -21.84 22.98
C LYS A 262 -12.16 -20.48 22.81
N THR A 263 -12.64 -19.90 23.91
CA THR A 263 -13.31 -18.60 23.93
C THR A 263 -12.44 -17.45 23.41
N THR A 264 -11.13 -17.48 23.69
CA THR A 264 -10.18 -16.48 23.17
C THR A 264 -10.00 -16.61 21.67
N ARG A 265 -9.97 -17.85 21.15
CA ARG A 265 -9.83 -18.13 19.72
C ARG A 265 -11.10 -17.81 18.92
N ASP A 266 -12.26 -18.10 19.49
CA ASP A 266 -13.55 -17.86 18.85
C ASP A 266 -13.92 -16.36 18.82
N GLY A 267 -13.22 -15.52 19.60
CA GLY A 267 -13.38 -14.06 19.64
C GLY A 267 -12.58 -13.29 18.59
N TYR A 268 -11.62 -13.94 17.93
CA TYR A 268 -10.87 -13.38 16.81
C TYR A 268 -11.48 -13.85 15.47
#